data_cfc82c93057472f57d480ef6d7e9d19e
#
_entry.id   cfc82c93057472f57d480ef6d7e9d19e
#
_cell.length_a   1.000
_cell.length_b   1.000
_cell.length_c   1.000
_cell.angle_alpha   90.00
_cell.angle_beta   90.00
_cell.angle_gamma   90.00
#
_symmetry.space_group_name_H-M   'P 1'
#
loop_
_entity.id
_entity.type
_entity.pdbx_description
1 polymer ?
#
loop_
_entity_poly.entity_id
_entity_poly.type
_entity_poly.pdbx_seq_one_letter_code
_entity_poly.pdbx_strand_id
1 'polypeptide(L)'
;MNRILILLFIVWIYILSIFKRKKLAYFSFLFGSVGMFVFLFVILYPLLTMPLTKFVCDLTGIIGNATGIFKAYSSYGILFIENIEAGPVSLYIDFECAGLVENLVFLSLLTFFPAYKWFEKIWIGIVGVLAVMSANVLRLTVICIMIHMWGNDVYYLAHTIVGRLLFYLLSISLYFYVFTRRQIRKQRIGEFEYNGEND
;
A
#
# COMPACT_ATOMS: atom_id res chain seq x y z
N MET A 1 8.28 -5.22 -24.26
CA MET A 1 8.46 -3.95 -23.51
C MET A 1 8.58 -2.84 -24.54
N ASN A 2 7.69 -1.85 -24.54
CA ASN A 2 7.62 -0.83 -25.60
C ASN A 2 8.91 0.01 -25.63
N ARG A 3 9.47 0.25 -26.82
CA ARG A 3 10.69 1.09 -27.01
C ARG A 3 10.56 2.45 -26.32
N ILE A 4 9.36 3.00 -26.30
CA ILE A 4 9.01 4.26 -25.61
C ILE A 4 9.26 4.15 -24.10
N LEU A 5 8.89 3.05 -23.46
CA LEU A 5 9.07 2.84 -22.02
C LEU A 5 10.55 2.81 -21.63
N ILE A 6 11.39 2.20 -22.47
CA ILE A 6 12.86 2.17 -22.26
C ILE A 6 13.44 3.57 -22.38
N LEU A 7 13.03 4.35 -23.40
CA LEU A 7 13.48 5.74 -23.56
C LEU A 7 13.08 6.60 -22.37
N LEU A 8 11.83 6.50 -21.90
CA LEU A 8 11.35 7.21 -20.72
C LEU A 8 12.15 6.82 -19.46
N PHE A 9 12.50 5.56 -19.32
CA PHE A 9 13.30 5.07 -18.20
C PHE A 9 14.72 5.65 -18.22
N ILE A 10 15.37 5.71 -19.38
CA ILE A 10 16.68 6.32 -19.55
C ILE A 10 16.65 7.82 -19.22
N VAL A 11 15.66 8.55 -19.73
CA VAL A 11 15.46 9.98 -19.43
C VAL A 11 15.23 10.19 -17.93
N TRP A 12 14.41 9.35 -17.29
CA TRP A 12 14.16 9.43 -15.85
C TRP A 12 15.43 9.23 -15.04
N ILE A 13 16.26 8.22 -15.36
CA ILE A 13 17.55 7.98 -14.67
C ILE A 13 18.51 9.17 -14.90
N TYR A 14 18.53 9.74 -16.10
CA TYR A 14 19.37 10.89 -16.41
C TYR A 14 18.99 12.10 -15.56
N ILE A 15 17.70 12.43 -15.45
CA ILE A 15 17.20 13.53 -14.62
C ILE A 15 17.52 13.28 -13.12
N LEU A 16 17.35 12.06 -12.64
CA LEU A 16 17.73 11.68 -11.25
C LEU A 16 19.22 11.89 -11.00
N SER A 17 20.08 11.57 -11.97
CA SER A 17 21.52 11.80 -11.89
C SER A 17 21.85 13.30 -11.74
N ILE A 18 21.13 14.17 -12.48
CA ILE A 18 21.29 15.63 -12.35
C ILE A 18 20.90 16.09 -10.94
N PHE A 19 19.77 15.66 -10.40
CA PHE A 19 19.33 16.06 -9.06
C PHE A 19 20.30 15.60 -7.98
N LYS A 20 20.85 14.39 -8.09
CA LYS A 20 21.89 13.90 -7.17
C LYS A 20 23.17 14.73 -7.24
N ARG A 21 23.63 15.08 -8.45
CA ARG A 21 24.84 15.94 -8.65
C ARG A 21 24.65 17.35 -8.07
N LYS A 22 23.45 17.91 -8.19
CA LYS A 22 23.11 19.24 -7.66
C LYS A 22 22.76 19.21 -6.17
N LYS A 23 22.86 18.06 -5.48
CA LYS A 23 22.52 17.88 -4.06
C LYS A 23 21.08 18.27 -3.72
N LEU A 24 20.16 18.23 -4.67
CA LEU A 24 18.74 18.54 -4.50
C LEU A 24 18.01 17.31 -3.93
N ALA A 25 18.21 17.05 -2.64
CA ALA A 25 17.73 15.83 -1.98
C ALA A 25 16.21 15.69 -2.04
N TYR A 26 15.46 16.77 -1.83
CA TYR A 26 13.99 16.77 -1.89
C TYR A 26 13.46 16.40 -3.30
N PHE A 27 13.98 17.06 -4.32
CA PHE A 27 13.57 16.77 -5.72
C PHE A 27 13.98 15.37 -6.16
N SER A 28 15.15 14.90 -5.73
CA SER A 28 15.58 13.52 -5.99
C SER A 28 14.67 12.50 -5.33
N PHE A 29 14.20 12.77 -4.11
CA PHE A 29 13.23 11.92 -3.42
C PHE A 29 11.88 11.91 -4.12
N LEU A 30 11.29 13.07 -4.37
CA LEU A 30 9.96 13.19 -4.98
C LEU A 30 9.93 12.60 -6.40
N PHE A 31 10.83 13.06 -7.26
CA PHE A 31 10.90 12.61 -8.66
C PHE A 31 11.30 11.14 -8.77
N GLY A 32 12.17 10.67 -7.88
CA GLY A 32 12.58 9.29 -7.78
C GLY A 32 11.43 8.36 -7.39
N SER A 33 10.70 8.72 -6.33
CA SER A 33 9.58 7.91 -5.83
C SER A 33 8.42 7.86 -6.82
N VAL A 34 8.04 9.01 -7.40
CA VAL A 34 6.94 9.08 -8.38
C VAL A 34 7.30 8.30 -9.64
N GLY A 35 8.50 8.53 -10.20
CA GLY A 35 8.94 7.80 -11.39
C GLY A 35 9.04 6.30 -11.15
N MET A 36 9.63 5.87 -10.04
CA MET A 36 9.70 4.45 -9.68
C MET A 36 8.29 3.84 -9.55
N PHE A 37 7.36 4.52 -8.90
CA PHE A 37 5.99 4.07 -8.79
C PHE A 37 5.35 3.86 -10.17
N VAL A 38 5.45 4.85 -11.07
CA VAL A 38 4.87 4.76 -12.42
C VAL A 38 5.47 3.59 -13.20
N PHE A 39 6.80 3.41 -13.20
CA PHE A 39 7.44 2.30 -13.89
C PHE A 39 7.05 0.94 -13.30
N LEU A 40 7.07 0.81 -11.98
CA LEU A 40 6.65 -0.42 -11.30
C LEU A 40 5.18 -0.72 -11.58
N PHE A 41 4.31 0.28 -11.54
CA PHE A 41 2.89 0.11 -11.81
C PHE A 41 2.67 -0.41 -13.24
N VAL A 42 3.26 0.22 -14.25
CA VAL A 42 3.10 -0.21 -15.66
C VAL A 42 3.60 -1.63 -15.91
N ILE A 43 4.70 -2.02 -15.25
CA ILE A 43 5.31 -3.35 -15.45
C ILE A 43 4.59 -4.42 -14.61
N LEU A 44 4.31 -4.15 -13.35
CA LEU A 44 3.82 -5.14 -12.39
C LEU A 44 2.30 -5.26 -12.36
N TYR A 45 1.57 -4.21 -12.76
CA TYR A 45 0.10 -4.25 -12.79
C TYR A 45 -0.45 -5.49 -13.52
N PRO A 46 -0.12 -5.76 -14.80
CA PRO A 46 -0.66 -6.92 -15.50
C PRO A 46 -0.17 -8.26 -14.93
N LEU A 47 0.98 -8.26 -14.25
CA LEU A 47 1.61 -9.48 -13.73
C LEU A 47 1.10 -9.85 -12.34
N LEU A 48 0.92 -8.86 -11.46
CA LEU A 48 0.63 -9.09 -10.04
C LEU A 48 -0.84 -8.95 -9.67
N THR A 49 -1.68 -8.32 -10.48
CA THR A 49 -3.10 -8.11 -10.14
C THR A 49 -3.79 -9.42 -9.79
N MET A 50 -3.75 -10.41 -10.69
CA MET A 50 -4.43 -11.70 -10.46
C MET A 50 -3.86 -12.49 -9.28
N PRO A 51 -2.53 -12.71 -9.15
CA PRO A 51 -1.99 -13.45 -8.01
C PRO A 51 -2.26 -12.73 -6.68
N LEU A 52 -2.22 -11.40 -6.65
CA LEU A 52 -2.45 -10.63 -5.44
C LEU A 52 -3.93 -10.68 -5.02
N THR A 53 -4.86 -10.54 -5.98
CA THR A 53 -6.29 -10.71 -5.73
C THR A 53 -6.60 -12.09 -5.15
N LYS A 54 -6.03 -13.17 -5.71
CA LYS A 54 -6.20 -14.53 -5.18
C LYS A 54 -5.66 -14.65 -3.76
N PHE A 55 -4.47 -14.14 -3.52
CA PHE A 55 -3.82 -14.19 -2.21
C PHE A 55 -4.63 -13.46 -1.13
N VAL A 56 -5.10 -12.25 -1.43
CA VAL A 56 -5.96 -11.49 -0.51
C VAL A 56 -7.31 -12.18 -0.29
N CYS A 57 -7.89 -12.76 -1.35
CA CYS A 57 -9.12 -13.54 -1.26
C CYS A 57 -8.96 -14.76 -0.36
N ASP A 58 -7.85 -15.51 -0.51
CA ASP A 58 -7.55 -16.67 0.33
C ASP A 58 -7.38 -16.29 1.80
N LEU A 59 -6.60 -15.24 2.09
CA LEU A 59 -6.41 -14.75 3.45
C LEU A 59 -7.73 -14.29 4.10
N THR A 60 -8.54 -13.56 3.34
CA THR A 60 -9.86 -13.13 3.80
C THR A 60 -10.77 -14.35 4.00
N GLY A 61 -10.68 -15.33 3.11
CA GLY A 61 -11.43 -16.59 3.19
C GLY A 61 -11.14 -17.43 4.43
N ILE A 62 -9.92 -17.38 4.98
CA ILE A 62 -9.59 -18.02 6.27
C ILE A 62 -10.48 -17.46 7.38
N ILE A 63 -10.65 -16.12 7.43
CA ILE A 63 -11.51 -15.45 8.41
C ILE A 63 -12.99 -15.79 8.14
N GLY A 64 -13.41 -15.79 6.86
CA GLY A 64 -14.77 -16.16 6.47
C GLY A 64 -15.15 -17.56 6.90
N ASN A 65 -14.27 -18.53 6.67
CA ASN A 65 -14.48 -19.91 7.08
C ASN A 65 -14.49 -20.08 8.62
N ALA A 66 -13.65 -19.34 9.34
CA ALA A 66 -13.60 -19.38 10.79
C ALA A 66 -14.85 -18.77 11.45
N THR A 67 -15.43 -17.75 10.84
CA THR A 67 -16.63 -17.06 11.32
C THR A 67 -17.93 -17.62 10.78
N GLY A 68 -17.89 -18.35 9.66
CA GLY A 68 -19.07 -18.87 8.96
C GLY A 68 -19.91 -17.80 8.23
N ILE A 69 -19.42 -16.56 8.15
CA ILE A 69 -20.18 -15.40 7.64
C ILE A 69 -20.16 -15.31 6.11
N PHE A 70 -19.03 -15.68 5.50
CA PHE A 70 -18.85 -15.62 4.05
C PHE A 70 -17.88 -16.69 3.55
N LYS A 71 -18.00 -17.03 2.27
CA LYS A 71 -17.12 -17.99 1.59
C LYS A 71 -16.27 -17.28 0.52
N ALA A 72 -14.99 -17.64 0.41
CA ALA A 72 -14.09 -17.10 -0.58
C ALA A 72 -13.91 -18.05 -1.75
N TYR A 73 -14.06 -17.54 -2.96
CA TYR A 73 -13.78 -18.23 -4.23
C TYR A 73 -12.58 -17.57 -4.90
N SER A 74 -11.38 -17.92 -4.44
CA SER A 74 -10.13 -17.28 -4.85
C SER A 74 -9.81 -17.42 -6.34
N SER A 75 -10.27 -18.50 -6.98
CA SER A 75 -10.11 -18.68 -8.43
C SER A 75 -10.74 -17.56 -9.25
N TYR A 76 -11.79 -16.95 -8.73
CA TYR A 76 -12.54 -15.88 -9.37
C TYR A 76 -12.34 -14.52 -8.70
N GLY A 77 -11.66 -14.48 -7.56
CA GLY A 77 -11.49 -13.25 -6.76
C GLY A 77 -12.81 -12.74 -6.16
N ILE A 78 -13.71 -13.65 -5.77
CA ILE A 78 -15.07 -13.33 -5.29
C ILE A 78 -15.23 -13.79 -3.84
N LEU A 79 -15.81 -12.93 -3.01
CA LEU A 79 -16.31 -13.24 -1.68
C LEU A 79 -17.84 -13.35 -1.75
N PHE A 80 -18.35 -14.48 -1.35
CA PHE A 80 -19.78 -14.80 -1.36
C PHE A 80 -20.32 -14.72 0.06
N ILE A 81 -21.28 -13.81 0.27
CA ILE A 81 -21.84 -13.49 1.58
C ILE A 81 -23.31 -13.96 1.57
N GLU A 82 -23.64 -14.84 2.50
CA GLU A 82 -25.01 -15.30 2.69
C GLU A 82 -25.71 -14.38 3.71
N ASN A 83 -26.73 -13.65 3.27
CA ASN A 83 -27.61 -12.91 4.17
C ASN A 83 -28.96 -13.64 4.22
N ILE A 84 -29.49 -13.82 5.45
CA ILE A 84 -30.71 -14.61 5.70
C ILE A 84 -31.95 -13.89 5.16
N GLU A 85 -31.97 -12.55 5.17
CA GLU A 85 -33.17 -11.74 4.83
C GLU A 85 -33.11 -11.15 3.41
N ALA A 86 -31.92 -10.76 2.94
CA ALA A 86 -31.74 -10.01 1.67
C ALA A 86 -31.22 -10.87 0.51
N GLY A 87 -30.95 -12.17 0.76
CA GLY A 87 -30.37 -13.07 -0.24
C GLY A 87 -28.84 -12.96 -0.38
N PRO A 88 -28.24 -13.81 -1.23
CA PRO A 88 -26.78 -13.86 -1.37
C PRO A 88 -26.23 -12.66 -2.12
N VAL A 89 -25.12 -12.11 -1.60
CA VAL A 89 -24.37 -11.01 -2.22
C VAL A 89 -22.97 -11.48 -2.59
N SER A 90 -22.52 -11.15 -3.80
CA SER A 90 -21.15 -11.44 -4.25
C SER A 90 -20.33 -10.17 -4.35
N LEU A 91 -19.21 -10.11 -3.62
CA LEU A 91 -18.24 -9.02 -3.65
C LEU A 91 -17.04 -9.43 -4.50
N TYR A 92 -16.81 -8.73 -5.62
CA TYR A 92 -15.64 -8.91 -6.46
C TYR A 92 -14.46 -8.09 -5.92
N ILE A 93 -13.29 -8.71 -5.79
CA ILE A 93 -12.04 -8.06 -5.37
C ILE A 93 -11.30 -7.59 -6.62
N ASP A 94 -11.36 -6.31 -6.90
CA ASP A 94 -10.60 -5.69 -7.98
C ASP A 94 -9.17 -5.31 -7.54
N PHE A 95 -8.39 -4.70 -8.44
CA PHE A 95 -7.00 -4.31 -8.17
C PHE A 95 -6.89 -3.22 -7.07
N GLU A 96 -7.90 -2.35 -6.91
CA GLU A 96 -7.94 -1.35 -5.84
C GLU A 96 -8.12 -2.01 -4.47
N CYS A 97 -8.87 -3.12 -4.44
CA CYS A 97 -9.10 -3.90 -3.24
C CYS A 97 -8.00 -4.93 -2.95
N ALA A 98 -7.13 -5.21 -3.92
CA ALA A 98 -6.00 -6.12 -3.73
C ALA A 98 -4.78 -5.47 -3.06
N GLY A 99 -4.75 -4.14 -2.89
CA GLY A 99 -3.66 -3.40 -2.25
C GLY A 99 -2.39 -3.30 -3.08
N LEU A 100 -2.48 -3.51 -4.40
CA LEU A 100 -1.34 -3.43 -5.31
C LEU A 100 -0.76 -2.01 -5.35
N VAL A 101 -1.63 -1.02 -5.56
CA VAL A 101 -1.24 0.38 -5.70
C VAL A 101 -0.53 0.88 -4.45
N GLU A 102 -1.11 0.60 -3.29
CA GLU A 102 -0.61 1.02 -1.98
C GLU A 102 0.74 0.41 -1.66
N ASN A 103 0.93 -0.87 -1.97
CA ASN A 103 2.22 -1.54 -1.81
C ASN A 103 3.29 -0.95 -2.73
N LEU A 104 2.94 -0.64 -3.99
CA LEU A 104 3.88 -0.02 -4.93
C LEU A 104 4.25 1.40 -4.51
N VAL A 105 3.29 2.21 -4.05
CA VAL A 105 3.55 3.54 -3.50
C VAL A 105 4.46 3.44 -2.27
N PHE A 106 4.13 2.56 -1.32
CA PHE A 106 4.93 2.37 -0.12
C PHE A 106 6.38 2.00 -0.43
N LEU A 107 6.60 1.00 -1.29
CA LEU A 107 7.94 0.55 -1.67
C LEU A 107 8.72 1.62 -2.45
N SER A 108 8.04 2.36 -3.33
CA SER A 108 8.67 3.45 -4.09
C SER A 108 9.12 4.59 -3.18
N LEU A 109 8.31 5.00 -2.22
CA LEU A 109 8.68 6.00 -1.21
C LEU A 109 9.83 5.49 -0.33
N LEU A 110 9.75 4.26 0.16
CA LEU A 110 10.78 3.67 1.03
C LEU A 110 12.14 3.58 0.35
N THR A 111 12.17 3.26 -0.94
CA THR A 111 13.41 3.13 -1.71
C THR A 111 14.20 4.43 -1.76
N PHE A 112 13.52 5.55 -2.01
CA PHE A 112 14.17 6.86 -2.10
C PHE A 112 14.27 7.59 -0.76
N PHE A 113 13.67 7.06 0.31
CA PHE A 113 13.69 7.72 1.61
C PHE A 113 15.10 7.72 2.22
N PRO A 114 15.68 8.91 2.55
CA PRO A 114 17.09 9.01 2.92
C PRO A 114 17.40 8.65 4.37
N ALA A 115 16.39 8.44 5.22
CA ALA A 115 16.59 8.25 6.65
C ALA A 115 16.96 6.82 7.05
N TYR A 116 16.83 5.84 6.16
CA TYR A 116 17.10 4.44 6.42
C TYR A 116 18.34 3.92 5.69
N LYS A 117 19.10 3.02 6.33
CA LYS A 117 20.14 2.23 5.70
C LYS A 117 19.52 1.14 4.83
N TRP A 118 20.28 0.60 3.86
CA TRP A 118 19.79 -0.40 2.91
C TRP A 118 19.15 -1.62 3.58
N PHE A 119 19.79 -2.19 4.59
CA PHE A 119 19.26 -3.34 5.33
C PHE A 119 17.97 -3.01 6.10
N GLU A 120 17.88 -1.81 6.70
CA GLU A 120 16.67 -1.34 7.37
C GLU A 120 15.50 -1.23 6.37
N LYS A 121 15.77 -0.75 5.14
CA LYS A 121 14.75 -0.65 4.08
C LYS A 121 14.15 -2.01 3.72
N ILE A 122 14.97 -3.06 3.65
CA ILE A 122 14.47 -4.41 3.33
C ILE A 122 13.51 -4.88 4.40
N TRP A 123 13.91 -4.81 5.68
CA TRP A 123 13.04 -5.24 6.79
C TRP A 123 11.76 -4.41 6.89
N ILE A 124 11.89 -3.09 6.79
CA ILE A 124 10.74 -2.19 6.81
C ILE A 124 9.84 -2.43 5.60
N GLY A 125 10.44 -2.73 4.44
CA GLY A 125 9.71 -3.10 3.22
C GLY A 125 8.85 -4.34 3.42
N ILE A 126 9.43 -5.41 3.96
CA ILE A 126 8.70 -6.66 4.24
C ILE A 126 7.57 -6.42 5.25
N VAL A 127 7.88 -5.80 6.39
CA VAL A 127 6.89 -5.52 7.44
C VAL A 127 5.79 -4.58 6.92
N GLY A 128 6.16 -3.56 6.14
CA GLY A 128 5.20 -2.61 5.58
C GLY A 128 4.26 -3.24 4.55
N VAL A 129 4.78 -4.08 3.66
CA VAL A 129 3.94 -4.85 2.71
C VAL A 129 2.96 -5.75 3.46
N LEU A 130 3.43 -6.48 4.49
CA LEU A 130 2.55 -7.30 5.31
C LEU A 130 1.49 -6.48 6.05
N ALA A 131 1.84 -5.29 6.54
CA ALA A 131 0.91 -4.38 7.20
C ALA A 131 -0.17 -3.87 6.23
N VAL A 132 0.20 -3.45 5.01
CA VAL A 132 -0.76 -3.04 3.97
C VAL A 132 -1.68 -4.18 3.58
N MET A 133 -1.13 -5.39 3.41
CA MET A 133 -1.93 -6.60 3.13
C MET A 133 -2.92 -6.91 4.24
N SER A 134 -2.48 -6.85 5.50
CA SER A 134 -3.34 -7.07 6.67
C SER A 134 -4.43 -6.02 6.76
N ALA A 135 -4.13 -4.75 6.46
CA ALA A 135 -5.12 -3.68 6.40
C ALA A 135 -6.19 -3.92 5.33
N ASN A 136 -5.81 -4.46 4.16
CA ASN A 136 -6.76 -4.83 3.12
C ASN A 136 -7.65 -6.02 3.51
N VAL A 137 -7.08 -7.06 4.10
CA VAL A 137 -7.85 -8.21 4.60
C VAL A 137 -8.84 -7.76 5.67
N LEU A 138 -8.41 -6.90 6.60
CA LEU A 138 -9.30 -6.32 7.62
C LEU A 138 -10.43 -5.49 6.99
N ARG A 139 -10.10 -4.64 6.02
CA ARG A 139 -11.10 -3.86 5.26
C ARG A 139 -12.15 -4.76 4.63
N LEU A 140 -11.76 -5.79 3.88
CA LEU A 140 -12.67 -6.71 3.20
C LEU A 140 -13.53 -7.49 4.22
N THR A 141 -12.91 -7.92 5.32
CA THR A 141 -13.63 -8.61 6.40
C THR A 141 -14.73 -7.71 7.00
N VAL A 142 -14.42 -6.45 7.28
CA VAL A 142 -15.42 -5.50 7.83
C VAL A 142 -16.55 -5.27 6.83
N ILE A 143 -16.23 -5.12 5.53
CA ILE A 143 -17.25 -4.98 4.48
C ILE A 143 -18.17 -6.21 4.46
N CYS A 144 -17.61 -7.42 4.48
CA CYS A 144 -18.39 -8.67 4.47
C CYS A 144 -19.29 -8.79 5.71
N ILE A 145 -18.79 -8.44 6.90
CA ILE A 145 -19.57 -8.44 8.14
C ILE A 145 -20.75 -7.44 8.04
N MET A 146 -20.51 -6.23 7.55
CA MET A 146 -21.56 -5.23 7.38
C MET A 146 -22.65 -5.71 6.43
N ILE A 147 -22.27 -6.27 5.27
CA ILE A 147 -23.23 -6.79 4.30
C ILE A 147 -24.00 -7.98 4.88
N HIS A 148 -23.34 -8.86 5.65
CA HIS A 148 -24.00 -9.98 6.32
C HIS A 148 -25.06 -9.52 7.32
N MET A 149 -24.80 -8.44 8.08
CA MET A 149 -25.71 -7.94 9.12
C MET A 149 -26.88 -7.12 8.58
N TRP A 150 -26.63 -6.28 7.56
CA TRP A 150 -27.62 -5.29 7.08
C TRP A 150 -28.06 -5.50 5.63
N GLY A 151 -27.54 -6.55 4.97
CA GLY A 151 -27.94 -6.88 3.59
C GLY A 151 -27.30 -5.99 2.54
N ASN A 152 -27.88 -6.04 1.32
CA ASN A 152 -27.35 -5.35 0.15
C ASN A 152 -27.49 -3.82 0.20
N ASP A 153 -28.41 -3.29 0.97
CA ASP A 153 -28.69 -1.85 1.06
C ASP A 153 -27.49 -1.06 1.60
N VAL A 154 -26.68 -1.69 2.45
CA VAL A 154 -25.47 -1.08 3.00
C VAL A 154 -24.22 -1.33 2.17
N TYR A 155 -24.31 -2.04 1.03
CA TYR A 155 -23.15 -2.36 0.19
C TYR A 155 -22.35 -1.12 -0.19
N TYR A 156 -23.00 -0.08 -0.68
CA TYR A 156 -22.35 1.17 -1.07
C TYR A 156 -21.66 1.85 0.13
N LEU A 157 -22.34 1.92 1.26
CA LEU A 157 -21.80 2.52 2.49
C LEU A 157 -20.63 1.71 3.02
N ALA A 158 -20.76 0.38 3.10
CA ALA A 158 -19.71 -0.51 3.58
C ALA A 158 -18.46 -0.47 2.69
N HIS A 159 -18.63 -0.58 1.36
CA HIS A 159 -17.52 -0.65 0.42
C HIS A 159 -16.88 0.72 0.18
N THR A 160 -17.69 1.76 -0.05
CA THR A 160 -17.19 3.07 -0.50
C THR A 160 -16.79 3.99 0.66
N ILE A 161 -17.51 3.95 1.77
CA ILE A 161 -17.26 4.86 2.90
C ILE A 161 -16.45 4.13 3.98
N VAL A 162 -17.06 3.15 4.64
CA VAL A 162 -16.44 2.52 5.82
C VAL A 162 -15.14 1.81 5.46
N GLY A 163 -15.15 1.00 4.39
CA GLY A 163 -13.98 0.27 3.95
C GLY A 163 -12.83 1.19 3.53
N ARG A 164 -13.10 2.28 2.81
CA ARG A 164 -12.06 3.24 2.43
C ARG A 164 -11.53 4.04 3.62
N LEU A 165 -12.40 4.52 4.50
CA LEU A 165 -11.97 5.25 5.71
C LEU A 165 -11.10 4.39 6.62
N LEU A 166 -11.52 3.15 6.88
CA LEU A 166 -10.75 2.21 7.68
C LEU A 166 -9.35 1.98 7.07
N PHE A 167 -9.30 1.71 5.76
CA PHE A 167 -8.05 1.49 5.06
C PHE A 167 -7.14 2.73 5.07
N TYR A 168 -7.68 3.92 4.82
CA TYR A 168 -6.91 5.17 4.87
C TYR A 168 -6.37 5.45 6.26
N LEU A 169 -7.15 5.21 7.30
CA LEU A 169 -6.70 5.40 8.69
C LEU A 169 -5.52 4.49 9.01
N LEU A 170 -5.60 3.21 8.64
CA LEU A 170 -4.52 2.25 8.84
C LEU A 170 -3.28 2.60 8.01
N SER A 171 -3.47 2.99 6.75
CA SER A 171 -2.39 3.39 5.86
C SER A 171 -1.69 4.66 6.35
N ILE A 172 -2.43 5.70 6.72
CA ILE A 172 -1.88 6.95 7.26
C ILE A 172 -1.07 6.66 8.54
N SER A 173 -1.59 5.80 9.42
CA SER A 173 -0.89 5.38 10.64
C SER A 173 0.44 4.70 10.32
N LEU A 174 0.46 3.78 9.33
CA LEU A 174 1.66 3.12 8.87
C LEU A 174 2.67 4.12 8.30
N TYR A 175 2.23 5.01 7.39
CA TYR A 175 3.09 6.03 6.77
C TYR A 175 3.65 7.00 7.81
N PHE A 176 2.83 7.43 8.77
CA PHE A 176 3.29 8.26 9.89
C PHE A 176 4.38 7.57 10.69
N TYR A 177 4.17 6.31 11.06
CA TYR A 177 5.13 5.56 11.86
C TYR A 177 6.46 5.34 11.11
N VAL A 178 6.39 4.95 9.84
CA VAL A 178 7.56 4.63 9.03
C VAL A 178 8.32 5.91 8.63
N PHE A 179 7.65 6.90 8.08
CA PHE A 179 8.33 8.05 7.47
C PHE A 179 8.44 9.24 8.42
N THR A 180 7.33 9.67 9.03
CA THR A 180 7.29 10.91 9.81
C THR A 180 8.03 10.78 11.13
N ARG A 181 7.77 9.72 11.89
CA ARG A 181 8.41 9.51 13.21
C ARG A 181 9.94 9.39 13.07
N ARG A 182 10.42 8.73 12.03
CA ARG A 182 11.87 8.58 11.79
C ARG A 182 12.52 9.90 11.39
N GLN A 183 11.83 10.71 10.57
CA GLN A 183 12.31 12.02 10.16
C GLN A 183 12.44 12.98 11.36
N ILE A 184 11.42 13.03 12.23
CA ILE A 184 11.43 13.85 13.44
C ILE A 184 12.58 13.47 14.37
N ARG A 185 12.82 12.16 14.57
CA ARG A 185 13.94 11.70 15.40
C ARG A 185 15.28 12.12 14.85
N LYS A 186 15.47 12.03 13.52
CA LYS A 186 16.74 12.41 12.89
C LYS A 186 17.01 13.89 13.01
N GLN A 187 15.99 14.74 12.92
CA GLN A 187 16.12 16.18 13.11
C GLN A 187 16.47 16.55 14.57
N ARG A 188 15.88 15.86 15.56
CA ARG A 188 16.18 16.12 16.98
C ARG A 188 17.59 15.73 17.41
N ILE A 189 18.24 14.78 16.72
CA ILE A 189 19.61 14.34 17.06
C ILE A 189 20.66 15.20 16.34
N GLY A 190 20.27 15.96 15.32
CA GLY A 190 21.17 16.80 14.51
C GLY A 190 21.36 18.25 14.98
N GLU A 191 20.73 18.68 16.06
CA GLU A 191 20.85 20.03 16.57
C GLU A 191 21.48 20.03 17.96
N PHE A 192 22.48 20.90 18.08
CA PHE A 192 23.28 21.31 19.24
C PHE A 192 24.62 20.59 19.44
N GLU A 193 25.54 20.70 18.48
CA GLU A 193 26.92 21.02 18.83
C GLU A 193 27.00 22.56 18.99
N TYR A 194 26.81 23.00 20.21
CA TYR A 194 27.17 24.36 20.61
C TYR A 194 28.70 24.37 20.73
N ASN A 195 29.41 24.81 19.71
CA ASN A 195 30.81 25.21 19.84
C ASN A 195 30.84 26.43 20.79
N GLY A 196 30.97 26.13 22.07
CA GLY A 196 31.42 27.12 23.03
C GLY A 196 32.91 27.40 22.76
N GLU A 197 33.20 28.36 21.91
CA GLU A 197 34.47 29.03 21.94
C GLU A 197 34.56 29.70 23.31
N ASN A 198 35.42 29.17 24.15
CA ASN A 198 35.91 29.88 25.31
C ASN A 198 37.06 30.79 24.86
N ASP A 199 36.87 32.08 24.96
CA ASP A 199 37.90 33.08 25.12
C ASP A 199 38.70 32.86 26.41
#